data_93ecb5d2b670a1ec1c4542739ccb5e36
#
_entry.id   93ecb5d2b670a1ec1c4542739ccb5e36
#
_cell.length_a   1.000
_cell.length_b   1.000
_cell.length_c   1.000
_cell.angle_alpha   90.00
_cell.angle_beta   90.00
_cell.angle_gamma   90.00
#
_symmetry.space_group_name_H-M   'P 1'
#
loop_
_entity.id
_entity.type
_entity.pdbx_description
1 polymer ?
#
loop_
_entity_poly.entity_id
_entity_poly.type
_entity_poly.pdbx_seq_one_letter_code
_entity_poly.pdbx_strand_id
1 'polypeptide(L)'
;MIILGLDPGLGTTGWGLIRSEGNRLQHLGNGRFRTAASEPLAQRLSHLDSLLAALLVDHRPDTGAMEEVFVNENPQSTLKLAHARGVLLAGLARHGLQVGEYAPRLVKKALVGTGAAEKQQVQAMVSRL
;
A
#
# COMPACT_ATOMS: atom_id res chain seq x y z
N MET A 1 7.59 8.39 12.88
CA MET A 1 7.18 8.37 11.46
C MET A 1 6.07 7.36 11.25
N ILE A 2 5.01 7.75 10.60
CA ILE A 2 3.90 6.86 10.24
C ILE A 2 4.04 6.48 8.77
N ILE A 3 3.99 5.19 8.49
CA ILE A 3 4.22 4.62 7.16
C ILE A 3 2.96 3.87 6.73
N LEU A 4 2.46 4.19 5.53
CA LEU A 4 1.37 3.45 4.90
C LEU A 4 1.96 2.46 3.90
N GLY A 5 1.74 1.17 4.13
CA GLY A 5 2.08 0.12 3.19
C GLY A 5 0.88 -0.27 2.35
N LEU A 6 1.07 -0.46 1.06
CA LEU A 6 0.03 -0.84 0.12
C LEU A 6 0.41 -2.09 -0.66
N ASP A 7 -0.52 -3.02 -0.74
CA ASP A 7 -0.46 -4.21 -1.61
C ASP A 7 -1.52 -4.02 -2.70
N PRO A 8 -1.13 -3.53 -3.89
CA PRO A 8 -2.10 -3.11 -4.90
C PRO A 8 -2.87 -4.28 -5.51
N GLY A 9 -4.13 -4.03 -5.81
CA GLY A 9 -4.98 -4.91 -6.58
C GLY A 9 -6.25 -4.17 -6.98
N LEU A 10 -6.80 -4.46 -8.14
CA LEU A 10 -8.01 -3.78 -8.60
C LEU A 10 -9.24 -4.21 -7.81
N GLY A 11 -9.42 -5.50 -7.59
CA GLY A 11 -10.53 -6.03 -6.79
C GLY A 11 -10.36 -5.73 -5.32
N THR A 12 -9.15 -5.91 -4.82
CA THR A 12 -8.80 -5.69 -3.41
C THR A 12 -7.40 -5.15 -3.31
N THR A 13 -7.24 -4.02 -2.64
CA THR A 13 -5.94 -3.46 -2.25
C THR A 13 -5.79 -3.58 -0.74
N GLY A 14 -4.75 -4.26 -0.29
CA GLY A 14 -4.41 -4.33 1.13
C GLY A 14 -3.67 -3.09 1.58
N TRP A 15 -3.94 -2.62 2.80
CA TRP A 15 -3.19 -1.52 3.39
C TRP A 15 -2.87 -1.79 4.85
N GLY A 16 -1.77 -1.22 5.30
CA GLY A 16 -1.38 -1.27 6.70
C GLY A 16 -0.66 -0.01 7.11
N LEU A 17 -0.82 0.36 8.37
CA LEU A 17 -0.17 1.52 8.97
C LEU A 17 0.75 1.05 10.09
N ILE A 18 1.97 1.54 10.07
CA ILE A 18 2.93 1.31 11.15
C ILE A 18 3.54 2.64 11.59
N ARG A 19 3.82 2.71 12.88
CA ARG A 19 4.62 3.81 13.45
C ARG A 19 6.02 3.29 13.73
N SER A 20 7.01 4.02 13.24
CA SER A 20 8.42 3.75 13.52
C SER A 20 9.00 4.90 14.33
N GLU A 21 9.49 4.60 15.53
CA GLU A 21 10.16 5.58 16.40
C GLU A 21 11.41 4.92 16.99
N GLY A 22 12.58 5.34 16.53
CA GLY A 22 13.85 4.72 16.91
C GLY A 22 13.85 3.24 16.52
N ASN A 23 14.03 2.35 17.47
CA ASN A 23 14.02 0.91 17.26
C ASN A 23 12.64 0.28 17.49
N ARG A 24 11.61 1.10 17.71
CA ARG A 24 10.26 0.60 18.02
C ARG A 24 9.39 0.66 16.78
N LEU A 25 8.72 -0.46 16.50
CA LEU A 25 7.70 -0.55 15.47
C LEU A 25 6.36 -0.85 16.14
N GLN A 26 5.34 -0.08 15.79
CA GLN A 26 3.99 -0.26 16.30
C GLN A 26 3.03 -0.41 15.14
N HIS A 27 2.29 -1.50 15.11
CA HIS A 27 1.20 -1.69 14.15
C HIS A 27 0.02 -0.82 14.57
N LEU A 28 -0.40 0.11 13.69
CA LEU A 28 -1.49 1.04 13.99
C LEU A 28 -2.83 0.56 13.42
N GLY A 29 -2.81 -0.17 12.33
CA GLY A 29 -4.03 -0.68 11.72
C GLY A 29 -3.75 -1.31 10.37
N ASN A 30 -4.76 -2.02 9.87
CA ASN A 30 -4.75 -2.57 8.52
C ASN A 30 -6.18 -2.72 8.00
N GLY A 31 -6.29 -2.93 6.72
CA GLY A 31 -7.60 -3.12 6.10
C GLY A 31 -7.48 -3.37 4.61
N ARG A 32 -8.60 -3.23 3.92
CA ARG A 32 -8.68 -3.49 2.50
C ARG A 32 -9.57 -2.46 1.83
N PHE A 33 -9.15 -2.01 0.65
CA PHE A 33 -10.00 -1.28 -0.28
C PHE A 33 -10.55 -2.27 -1.29
N ARG A 34 -11.85 -2.28 -1.47
CA ARG A 34 -12.51 -3.19 -2.41
C ARG A 34 -13.26 -2.42 -3.47
N THR A 35 -13.18 -2.90 -4.70
CA THR A 35 -13.99 -2.39 -5.82
C THR A 35 -14.85 -3.50 -6.39
N ALA A 36 -16.04 -3.15 -6.91
CA ALA A 36 -16.98 -4.13 -7.42
C ALA A 36 -16.62 -4.54 -8.86
N ALA A 37 -16.45 -5.84 -9.10
CA ALA A 37 -16.14 -6.35 -10.43
C ALA A 37 -17.21 -6.03 -11.49
N SER A 38 -18.44 -5.79 -11.07
CA SER A 38 -19.56 -5.41 -11.96
C SER A 38 -19.49 -3.96 -12.42
N GLU A 39 -18.69 -3.12 -11.79
CA GLU A 39 -18.58 -1.71 -12.16
C GLU A 39 -17.59 -1.51 -13.31
N PRO A 40 -17.80 -0.48 -14.15
CA PRO A 40 -16.83 -0.11 -15.18
C PRO A 40 -15.46 0.23 -14.57
N LEU A 41 -14.40 -0.03 -15.33
CA LEU A 41 -13.03 0.20 -14.86
C LEU A 41 -12.81 1.61 -14.33
N ALA A 42 -13.27 2.63 -15.05
CA ALA A 42 -13.09 4.01 -14.64
C ALA A 42 -13.71 4.30 -13.27
N GLN A 43 -14.88 3.74 -13.00
CA GLN A 43 -15.56 3.90 -11.71
C GLN A 43 -14.85 3.14 -10.61
N ARG A 44 -14.33 1.95 -10.90
CA ARG A 44 -13.54 1.19 -9.95
C ARG A 44 -12.28 1.95 -9.53
N LEU A 45 -11.58 2.53 -10.50
CA LEU A 45 -10.37 3.31 -10.23
C LEU A 45 -10.68 4.58 -9.45
N SER A 46 -11.76 5.27 -9.79
CA SER A 46 -12.21 6.45 -9.04
C SER A 46 -12.58 6.11 -7.60
N HIS A 47 -13.24 4.97 -7.39
CA HIS A 47 -13.59 4.51 -6.05
C HIS A 47 -12.34 4.19 -5.22
N LEU A 48 -11.38 3.49 -5.83
CA LEU A 48 -10.10 3.19 -5.19
C LEU A 48 -9.36 4.47 -4.76
N ASP A 49 -9.32 5.46 -5.65
CA ASP A 49 -8.71 6.76 -5.36
C ASP A 49 -9.40 7.45 -4.18
N SER A 50 -10.72 7.41 -4.13
CA SER A 50 -11.51 8.00 -3.04
C SER A 50 -11.24 7.31 -1.70
N LEU A 51 -11.15 5.99 -1.69
CA LEU A 51 -10.85 5.22 -0.48
C LEU A 51 -9.46 5.58 0.06
N LEU A 52 -8.48 5.68 -0.84
CA LEU A 52 -7.13 6.08 -0.44
C LEU A 52 -7.12 7.51 0.10
N ALA A 53 -7.78 8.44 -0.57
CA ALA A 53 -7.85 9.84 -0.13
C ALA A 53 -8.44 9.96 1.27
N ALA A 54 -9.51 9.22 1.56
CA ALA A 54 -10.13 9.22 2.89
C ALA A 54 -9.17 8.70 3.96
N LEU A 55 -8.45 7.63 3.67
CA LEU A 55 -7.46 7.07 4.60
C LEU A 55 -6.33 8.06 4.87
N LEU A 56 -5.84 8.73 3.82
CA LEU A 56 -4.75 9.70 3.96
C LEU A 56 -5.16 10.91 4.79
N VAL A 57 -6.40 11.37 4.66
CA VAL A 57 -6.93 12.46 5.47
C VAL A 57 -7.09 12.04 6.93
N ASP A 58 -7.59 10.83 7.18
CA ASP A 58 -7.86 10.35 8.54
C ASP A 58 -6.58 10.05 9.32
N HIS A 59 -5.58 9.47 8.67
CA HIS A 59 -4.39 8.95 9.36
C HIS A 59 -3.14 9.78 9.14
N ARG A 60 -3.08 10.57 8.08
CA ARG A 60 -1.96 11.47 7.75
C ARG A 60 -0.59 10.80 7.86
N PRO A 61 -0.34 9.71 7.11
CA PRO A 61 0.97 9.08 7.13
C PRO A 61 2.05 10.02 6.59
N ASP A 62 3.28 9.79 7.02
CA ASP A 62 4.41 10.61 6.59
C ASP A 62 4.98 10.14 5.26
N THR A 63 4.86 8.86 4.98
CA THR A 63 5.41 8.25 3.75
C THR A 63 4.62 7.01 3.37
N GLY A 64 4.77 6.58 2.13
CA GLY A 64 4.16 5.39 1.59
C GLY A 64 5.19 4.36 1.15
N ALA A 65 4.84 3.09 1.32
CA ALA A 65 5.59 1.96 0.79
C ALA A 65 4.64 1.12 -0.06
N MET A 66 5.06 0.79 -1.26
CA MET A 66 4.23 0.03 -2.19
C MET A 66 4.95 -1.22 -2.66
N GLU A 67 4.17 -2.30 -2.75
CA GLU A 67 4.67 -3.56 -3.29
C GLU A 67 5.09 -3.38 -4.75
N GLU A 68 6.25 -3.93 -5.12
CA GLU A 68 6.72 -3.95 -6.50
C GLU A 68 5.80 -4.81 -7.36
N VAL A 69 5.64 -4.40 -8.61
CA VAL A 69 4.86 -5.15 -9.59
C VAL A 69 5.78 -6.08 -10.37
N PHE A 70 5.42 -7.36 -10.40
CA PHE A 70 6.07 -8.33 -11.26
C PHE A 70 5.12 -8.73 -12.39
N VAL A 71 5.65 -8.81 -13.59
CA VAL A 71 4.89 -9.28 -14.77
C VAL A 71 4.59 -10.77 -14.56
N ASN A 72 3.31 -11.13 -14.65
CA ASN A 72 2.89 -12.54 -14.62
C ASN A 72 2.51 -13.03 -16.02
N GLU A 73 2.15 -14.32 -16.12
CA GLU A 73 1.81 -14.94 -17.40
C GLU A 73 0.47 -14.46 -17.96
N ASN A 74 -0.39 -13.88 -17.14
CA ASN A 74 -1.70 -13.40 -17.58
C ASN A 74 -1.66 -11.89 -17.85
N PRO A 75 -1.70 -11.46 -19.13
CA PRO A 75 -1.63 -10.04 -19.47
C PRO A 75 -2.78 -9.22 -18.91
N GLN A 76 -3.99 -9.78 -18.83
CA GLN A 76 -5.14 -9.06 -18.28
C GLN A 76 -4.98 -8.80 -16.79
N SER A 77 -4.49 -9.77 -16.04
CA SER A 77 -4.23 -9.59 -14.61
C SER A 77 -3.12 -8.56 -14.36
N THR A 78 -2.09 -8.60 -15.18
CA THR A 78 -1.00 -7.62 -15.13
C THR A 78 -1.52 -6.20 -15.39
N LEU A 79 -2.38 -6.05 -16.41
CA LEU A 79 -2.95 -4.77 -16.77
C LEU A 79 -3.85 -4.20 -15.67
N LYS A 80 -4.72 -5.04 -15.09
CA LYS A 80 -5.57 -4.64 -13.97
C LYS A 80 -4.76 -4.17 -12.77
N LEU A 81 -3.71 -4.91 -12.45
CA LEU A 81 -2.80 -4.56 -11.37
C LEU A 81 -2.11 -3.23 -11.64
N ALA A 82 -1.64 -3.02 -12.88
CA ALA A 82 -0.97 -1.78 -13.27
C ALA A 82 -1.90 -0.58 -13.17
N HIS A 83 -3.16 -0.71 -13.55
CA HIS A 83 -4.16 0.35 -13.40
C HIS A 83 -4.34 0.73 -11.92
N ALA A 84 -4.55 -0.24 -11.06
CA ALA A 84 -4.72 0.01 -9.62
C ALA A 84 -3.47 0.66 -9.03
N ARG A 85 -2.31 0.15 -9.38
CA ARG A 85 -1.03 0.66 -8.91
C ARG A 85 -0.82 2.11 -9.32
N GLY A 86 -1.15 2.46 -10.57
CA GLY A 86 -1.01 3.83 -11.07
C GLY A 86 -1.89 4.82 -10.30
N VAL A 87 -3.13 4.45 -10.03
CA VAL A 87 -4.05 5.29 -9.24
C VAL A 87 -3.52 5.51 -7.83
N LEU A 88 -3.04 4.45 -7.19
CA LEU A 88 -2.51 4.55 -5.83
C LEU A 88 -1.24 5.41 -5.77
N LEU A 89 -0.31 5.23 -6.71
CA LEU A 89 0.90 6.05 -6.81
C LEU A 89 0.56 7.53 -6.97
N ALA A 90 -0.33 7.84 -7.92
CA ALA A 90 -0.77 9.20 -8.16
C ALA A 90 -1.47 9.80 -6.94
N GLY A 91 -2.29 9.01 -6.27
CA GLY A 91 -2.99 9.44 -5.05
C GLY A 91 -2.05 9.79 -3.91
N LEU A 92 -1.03 8.95 -3.68
CA LEU A 92 -0.01 9.22 -2.68
C LEU A 92 0.75 10.51 -3.00
N ALA A 93 1.18 10.66 -4.25
CA ALA A 93 1.93 11.84 -4.69
C ALA A 93 1.12 13.13 -4.56
N ARG A 94 -0.18 13.10 -4.91
CA ARG A 94 -1.06 14.26 -4.77
C ARG A 94 -1.20 14.72 -3.31
N HIS A 95 -1.07 13.80 -2.37
CA HIS A 95 -1.11 14.11 -0.94
C HIS A 95 0.27 14.42 -0.36
N GLY A 96 1.28 14.56 -1.22
CA GLY A 96 2.62 14.97 -0.82
C GLY A 96 3.48 13.86 -0.21
N LEU A 97 3.09 12.60 -0.34
CA LEU A 97 3.87 11.49 0.20
C LEU A 97 4.95 11.05 -0.79
N GLN A 98 6.12 10.76 -0.28
CA GLN A 98 7.12 9.99 -1.01
C GLN A 98 6.75 8.52 -0.95
N VAL A 99 7.07 7.79 -2.02
CA VAL A 99 6.71 6.38 -2.13
C VAL A 99 7.96 5.55 -2.37
N GLY A 100 8.23 4.60 -1.47
CA GLY A 100 9.24 3.57 -1.68
C GLY A 100 8.60 2.31 -2.26
N GLU A 101 9.28 1.67 -3.19
CA GLU A 101 8.84 0.40 -3.77
C GLU A 101 9.68 -0.74 -3.21
N TYR A 102 9.00 -1.79 -2.76
CA TYR A 102 9.63 -2.91 -2.06
C TYR A 102 9.08 -4.24 -2.54
N ALA A 103 9.87 -5.29 -2.34
CA ALA A 103 9.43 -6.64 -2.65
C ALA A 103 8.13 -6.98 -1.90
N PRO A 104 7.21 -7.72 -2.53
CA PRO A 104 5.91 -8.07 -1.93
C PRO A 104 6.01 -8.62 -0.53
N ARG A 105 7.00 -9.42 -0.28
CA ARG A 105 7.23 -10.07 1.00
C ARG A 105 7.40 -9.08 2.15
N LEU A 106 8.15 -8.01 1.95
CA LEU A 106 8.39 -7.00 2.99
C LEU A 106 7.14 -6.18 3.26
N VAL A 107 6.42 -5.78 2.21
CA VAL A 107 5.20 -5.00 2.35
C VAL A 107 4.12 -5.82 3.07
N LYS A 108 3.93 -7.07 2.68
CA LYS A 108 2.94 -7.94 3.33
C LYS A 108 3.21 -8.12 4.82
N LYS A 109 4.45 -8.24 5.21
CA LYS A 109 4.80 -8.35 6.63
C LYS A 109 4.46 -7.09 7.41
N ALA A 110 4.67 -5.93 6.82
CA ALA A 110 4.26 -4.66 7.43
C ALA A 110 2.75 -4.56 7.57
N LEU A 111 1.98 -5.07 6.59
CA LEU A 111 0.53 -5.00 6.56
C LEU A 111 -0.15 -5.81 7.66
N VAL A 112 0.41 -6.96 8.03
CA VAL A 112 -0.26 -7.91 8.94
C VAL A 112 0.21 -7.82 10.39
N GLY A 113 1.17 -6.93 10.67
CA GLY A 113 1.85 -6.95 11.94
C GLY A 113 2.90 -8.07 11.97
N THR A 114 3.88 -7.98 12.83
CA THR A 114 5.04 -8.86 12.72
C THR A 114 5.46 -9.44 14.05
N GLY A 115 6.01 -10.66 14.01
CA GLY A 115 6.80 -11.22 15.10
C GLY A 115 8.21 -10.63 15.15
N ALA A 116 9.00 -11.03 16.13
CA ALA A 116 10.33 -10.45 16.37
C ALA A 116 11.28 -10.56 15.18
N ALA A 117 11.31 -11.71 14.50
CA ALA A 117 12.19 -11.93 13.34
C ALA A 117 11.78 -11.07 12.14
N GLU A 118 10.49 -10.83 11.99
CA GLU A 118 9.94 -10.04 10.88
C GLU A 118 10.10 -8.54 11.12
N LYS A 119 10.14 -8.10 12.38
CA LYS A 119 10.40 -6.71 12.72
C LYS A 119 11.71 -6.19 12.17
N GLN A 120 12.75 -7.00 12.12
CA GLN A 120 14.03 -6.60 11.55
C GLN A 120 13.91 -6.31 10.06
N GLN A 121 13.11 -7.09 9.33
CA GLN A 121 12.90 -6.88 7.89
C GLN A 121 12.09 -5.61 7.64
N VAL A 122 11.06 -5.36 8.44
CA VAL A 122 10.28 -4.13 8.36
C VAL A 122 11.16 -2.94 8.72
N GLN A 123 12.00 -3.06 9.74
CA GLN A 123 12.93 -2.01 10.14
C GLN A 123 13.92 -1.68 9.01
N ALA A 124 14.41 -2.69 8.30
CA ALA A 124 15.29 -2.49 7.15
C ALA A 124 14.56 -1.77 6.00
N MET A 125 13.29 -2.08 5.78
CA MET A 125 12.45 -1.36 4.81
C MET A 125 12.30 0.10 5.21
N VAL A 126 11.96 0.36 6.47
CA VAL A 126 11.77 1.71 7.01
C VAL A 126 13.02 2.55 6.87
N SER A 127 14.19 1.99 7.14
CA SER A 127 15.46 2.73 7.09
C SER A 127 15.86 3.15 5.67
N ARG A 128 15.22 2.60 4.64
CA ARG A 128 15.42 3.01 3.24
C ARG A 128 14.49 4.15 2.81
N LEU A 129 13.48 4.43 3.60
CA LEU A 129 12.57 5.55 3.33
C LEU A 129 13.24 6.86 3.76
#